data_21d8702a3a14d523acfc8aae10f70427
#
_entry.id   21d8702a3a14d523acfc8aae10f70427
#
_cell.length_a   1.000
_cell.length_b   1.000
_cell.length_c   1.000
_cell.angle_alpha   90.00
_cell.angle_beta   90.00
_cell.angle_gamma   90.00
#
_symmetry.space_group_name_H-M   'P 1'
#
loop_
_entity.id
_entity.type
_entity.pdbx_description
1 polymer ?
#
loop_
_entity_poly.entity_id
_entity_poly.type
_entity_poly.pdbx_seq_one_letter_code
_entity_poly.pdbx_strand_id
1 'polypeptide(L)'
;KALDRAMTDYRDELFDVLVTAPVNNQNAQFEGFQFKGHKEYIETCLGEGAKGLSILCGGDLRIASVTGKTPLKDVPAAITQELIIEKVKQMHTSLKRDFMITNPRIAVLALNPSNNGEESCGPEEASIIIPAIDQLAEQKIQAFGPYPTDEFFGNGHFVEFDGIMAMYHDQATTPFHSLYTEDGVLFTAGLPLVHTAANTTPSYSITGCNEADAISFRHAIYLALDAFCNREDYDEAYENPLPKLYHEKRDESEKVRFSIPKKKG
;
A
#
# COMPACT_ATOMS: atom_id res chain seq x y z
N LYS A 1 -20.56 -19.15 -3.32
CA LYS A 1 -20.83 -20.12 -2.22
C LYS A 1 -19.72 -20.14 -1.18
N ALA A 2 -18.45 -20.52 -1.52
CA ALA A 2 -17.37 -20.58 -0.53
C ALA A 2 -17.09 -19.19 0.09
N LEU A 3 -16.94 -18.17 -0.74
CA LEU A 3 -16.70 -16.78 -0.28
C LEU A 3 -17.90 -16.21 0.48
N ASP A 4 -19.15 -16.55 0.07
CA ASP A 4 -20.37 -16.16 0.82
C ASP A 4 -20.35 -16.76 2.22
N ARG A 5 -19.99 -18.05 2.31
CA ARG A 5 -19.89 -18.73 3.60
C ARG A 5 -18.80 -18.12 4.47
N ALA A 6 -17.62 -17.85 3.91
CA ALA A 6 -16.54 -17.19 4.61
C ALA A 6 -16.98 -15.82 5.17
N MET A 7 -17.65 -14.98 4.39
CA MET A 7 -18.11 -13.68 4.88
C MET A 7 -19.22 -13.79 5.94
N THR A 8 -20.02 -14.87 5.92
CA THR A 8 -20.97 -15.16 6.99
C THR A 8 -20.24 -15.55 8.26
N ASP A 9 -19.30 -16.50 8.17
CA ASP A 9 -18.50 -16.97 9.30
C ASP A 9 -17.64 -15.84 9.91
N TYR A 10 -17.13 -14.90 9.09
CA TYR A 10 -16.44 -13.70 9.59
C TYR A 10 -17.37 -12.80 10.42
N ARG A 11 -18.62 -12.58 9.98
CA ARG A 11 -19.61 -11.82 10.75
C ARG A 11 -19.99 -12.49 12.07
N ASP A 12 -19.92 -13.82 12.10
CA ASP A 12 -20.15 -14.64 13.28
C ASP A 12 -18.87 -14.76 14.15
N GLU A 13 -17.80 -14.00 13.83
CA GLU A 13 -16.52 -13.94 14.57
C GLU A 13 -15.84 -15.31 14.70
N LEU A 14 -15.97 -16.18 13.67
CA LEU A 14 -15.37 -17.52 13.69
C LEU A 14 -13.93 -17.56 13.19
N PHE A 15 -13.45 -16.47 12.57
CA PHE A 15 -12.06 -16.30 12.15
C PHE A 15 -11.73 -14.81 11.93
N ASP A 16 -10.43 -14.47 11.96
CA ASP A 16 -9.93 -13.10 11.86
C ASP A 16 -9.19 -12.83 10.53
N VAL A 17 -8.76 -13.89 9.85
CA VAL A 17 -7.89 -13.83 8.68
C VAL A 17 -8.46 -14.62 7.53
N LEU A 18 -8.54 -14.03 6.34
CA LEU A 18 -9.01 -14.69 5.12
C LEU A 18 -7.89 -14.78 4.07
N VAL A 19 -7.51 -16.00 3.72
CA VAL A 19 -6.60 -16.25 2.60
C VAL A 19 -7.38 -16.84 1.43
N THR A 20 -7.35 -16.19 0.27
CA THR A 20 -8.11 -16.65 -0.90
C THR A 20 -7.21 -17.29 -1.94
N ALA A 21 -7.67 -18.40 -2.52
CA ALA A 21 -7.03 -19.03 -3.65
C ALA A 21 -7.34 -18.31 -4.97
N PRO A 22 -6.53 -18.49 -6.02
CA PRO A 22 -6.78 -17.91 -7.33
C PRO A 22 -8.16 -18.31 -7.88
N VAL A 23 -8.87 -17.36 -8.48
CA VAL A 23 -10.19 -17.56 -9.10
C VAL A 23 -10.16 -17.18 -10.56
N ASN A 24 -10.82 -17.97 -11.39
CA ASN A 24 -11.11 -17.57 -12.74
C ASN A 24 -12.30 -16.62 -12.75
N ASN A 25 -12.01 -15.33 -12.89
CA ASN A 25 -13.04 -14.28 -12.87
C ASN A 25 -14.05 -14.41 -14.02
N GLN A 26 -13.64 -14.90 -15.20
CA GLN A 26 -14.56 -15.10 -16.33
C GLN A 26 -15.61 -16.17 -16.01
N ASN A 27 -15.18 -17.31 -15.47
CA ASN A 27 -16.10 -18.37 -15.08
C ASN A 27 -16.99 -17.98 -13.90
N ALA A 28 -16.44 -17.23 -12.93
CA ALA A 28 -17.22 -16.74 -11.79
C ALA A 28 -18.32 -15.77 -12.23
N GLN A 29 -18.04 -14.86 -13.18
CA GLN A 29 -19.03 -13.93 -13.74
C GLN A 29 -20.12 -14.66 -14.52
N PHE A 30 -19.80 -15.73 -15.19
CA PHE A 30 -20.77 -16.56 -15.94
C PHE A 30 -21.80 -17.22 -15.02
N GLU A 31 -21.44 -17.52 -13.77
CA GLU A 31 -22.34 -18.08 -12.74
C GLU A 31 -23.09 -17.01 -11.91
N GLY A 32 -23.10 -15.74 -12.35
CA GLY A 32 -23.81 -14.63 -11.70
C GLY A 32 -23.03 -13.88 -10.64
N PHE A 33 -21.72 -14.11 -10.51
CA PHE A 33 -20.85 -13.29 -9.66
C PHE A 33 -20.54 -11.96 -10.36
N GLN A 34 -21.23 -10.88 -9.95
CA GLN A 34 -21.19 -9.57 -10.62
C GLN A 34 -20.00 -8.68 -10.20
N PHE A 35 -19.04 -9.21 -9.44
CA PHE A 35 -17.90 -8.46 -8.92
C PHE A 35 -16.66 -8.66 -9.79
N LYS A 36 -15.80 -7.64 -9.83
CA LYS A 36 -14.54 -7.68 -10.60
C LYS A 36 -13.50 -8.62 -9.99
N GLY A 37 -13.61 -8.91 -8.68
CA GLY A 37 -12.71 -9.79 -7.94
C GLY A 37 -13.13 -9.98 -6.49
N HIS A 38 -12.29 -10.66 -5.72
CA HIS A 38 -12.55 -10.94 -4.30
C HIS A 38 -12.68 -9.65 -3.47
N LYS A 39 -11.80 -8.66 -3.72
CA LYS A 39 -11.77 -7.42 -2.98
C LYS A 39 -13.12 -6.68 -3.04
N GLU A 40 -13.66 -6.46 -4.22
CA GLU A 40 -14.93 -5.76 -4.42
C GLU A 40 -16.10 -6.50 -3.76
N TYR A 41 -16.06 -7.83 -3.78
CA TYR A 41 -17.05 -8.64 -3.08
C TYR A 41 -16.94 -8.49 -1.55
N ILE A 42 -15.72 -8.58 -1.01
CA ILE A 42 -15.46 -8.43 0.42
C ILE A 42 -15.89 -7.03 0.89
N GLU A 43 -15.52 -5.98 0.16
CA GLU A 43 -15.93 -4.60 0.44
C GLU A 43 -17.46 -4.47 0.54
N THR A 44 -18.18 -5.05 -0.42
CA THR A 44 -19.64 -5.05 -0.42
C THR A 44 -20.23 -5.79 0.77
N CYS A 45 -19.63 -6.93 1.17
CA CYS A 45 -20.06 -7.71 2.32
C CYS A 45 -19.80 -7.00 3.66
N LEU A 46 -18.73 -6.21 3.76
CA LEU A 46 -18.37 -5.43 4.95
C LEU A 46 -19.22 -4.16 5.10
N GLY A 47 -19.87 -3.70 4.03
CA GLY A 47 -20.78 -2.57 4.04
C GLY A 47 -20.20 -1.24 3.61
N GLU A 48 -21.01 -0.19 3.73
CA GLU A 48 -20.66 1.16 3.29
C GLU A 48 -19.45 1.70 4.06
N GLY A 49 -18.44 2.17 3.31
CA GLY A 49 -17.20 2.73 3.85
C GLY A 49 -15.99 1.76 3.83
N ALA A 50 -16.21 0.47 3.63
CA ALA A 50 -15.10 -0.47 3.44
C ALA A 50 -14.50 -0.29 2.05
N LYS A 51 -13.32 0.32 1.98
CA LYS A 51 -12.55 0.51 0.73
C LYS A 51 -11.16 -0.05 0.91
N GLY A 52 -10.85 -1.11 0.18
CA GLY A 52 -9.54 -1.75 0.22
C GLY A 52 -8.58 -1.18 -0.81
N LEU A 53 -7.31 -1.12 -0.45
CA LEU A 53 -6.21 -0.89 -1.37
C LEU A 53 -5.48 -2.21 -1.61
N SER A 54 -5.41 -2.64 -2.87
CA SER A 54 -4.63 -3.81 -3.25
C SER A 54 -3.16 -3.46 -3.30
N ILE A 55 -2.36 -4.10 -2.47
CA ILE A 55 -0.89 -3.96 -2.42
C ILE A 55 -0.28 -5.29 -2.87
N LEU A 56 0.57 -5.23 -3.88
CA LEU A 56 1.41 -6.36 -4.29
C LEU A 56 2.64 -6.38 -3.38
N CYS A 57 2.87 -7.50 -2.73
CA CYS A 57 3.96 -7.72 -1.78
C CYS A 57 4.87 -8.85 -2.27
N GLY A 58 6.18 -8.60 -2.31
CA GLY A 58 7.22 -9.57 -2.62
C GLY A 58 8.53 -9.13 -1.99
N GLY A 59 9.10 -9.96 -1.10
CA GLY A 59 10.23 -9.51 -0.28
C GLY A 59 9.94 -8.20 0.43
N ASP A 60 10.81 -7.21 0.22
CA ASP A 60 10.63 -5.86 0.78
C ASP A 60 9.86 -4.91 -0.16
N LEU A 61 9.51 -5.35 -1.37
CA LEU A 61 8.75 -4.53 -2.31
C LEU A 61 7.25 -4.58 -2.00
N ARG A 62 6.65 -3.41 -1.82
CA ARG A 62 5.20 -3.21 -1.66
C ARG A 62 4.74 -2.15 -2.62
N ILE A 63 3.93 -2.52 -3.59
CA ILE A 63 3.48 -1.61 -4.64
C ILE A 63 1.96 -1.68 -4.82
N ALA A 64 1.34 -0.52 -4.94
CA ALA A 64 -0.09 -0.37 -5.23
C ALA A 64 -0.31 0.62 -6.37
N SER A 65 -1.51 0.64 -6.93
CA SER A 65 -1.91 1.62 -7.94
C SER A 65 -3.10 2.45 -7.50
N VAL A 66 -3.09 3.74 -7.88
CA VAL A 66 -4.15 4.71 -7.57
C VAL A 66 -5.45 4.31 -8.25
N THR A 67 -5.43 4.07 -9.57
CA THR A 67 -6.63 3.83 -10.37
C THR A 67 -7.01 2.36 -10.52
N GLY A 68 -6.16 1.42 -10.04
CA GLY A 68 -6.41 -0.01 -10.18
C GLY A 68 -6.60 -0.43 -11.65
N LYS A 69 -7.56 -1.34 -11.91
CA LYS A 69 -7.86 -1.88 -13.25
C LYS A 69 -8.76 -0.94 -14.08
N THR A 70 -8.37 0.32 -14.20
CA THR A 70 -9.03 1.28 -15.07
C THR A 70 -8.45 1.18 -16.49
N PRO A 71 -9.27 1.26 -17.57
CA PRO A 71 -8.75 1.30 -18.93
C PRO A 71 -7.76 2.47 -19.10
N LEU A 72 -6.63 2.24 -19.79
CA LEU A 72 -5.54 3.22 -19.90
C LEU A 72 -6.01 4.59 -20.41
N LYS A 73 -6.94 4.61 -21.37
CA LYS A 73 -7.51 5.85 -21.94
C LYS A 73 -8.26 6.70 -20.90
N ASP A 74 -8.76 6.07 -19.84
CA ASP A 74 -9.59 6.72 -18.82
C ASP A 74 -8.75 7.07 -17.56
N VAL A 75 -7.48 6.62 -17.50
CA VAL A 75 -6.59 6.84 -16.36
C VAL A 75 -6.35 8.31 -16.08
N PRO A 76 -5.99 9.18 -17.06
CA PRO A 76 -5.73 10.60 -16.77
C PRO A 76 -6.95 11.31 -16.17
N ALA A 77 -8.15 10.97 -16.64
CA ALA A 77 -9.40 11.54 -16.10
C ALA A 77 -9.79 10.99 -14.72
N ALA A 78 -9.32 9.78 -14.38
CA ALA A 78 -9.59 9.14 -13.09
C ALA A 78 -8.63 9.60 -11.98
N ILE A 79 -7.47 10.14 -12.33
CA ILE A 79 -6.47 10.62 -11.35
C ILE A 79 -6.89 12.00 -10.87
N THR A 80 -7.13 12.10 -9.56
CA THR A 80 -7.35 13.37 -8.87
C THR A 80 -6.44 13.49 -7.66
N GLN A 81 -6.22 14.70 -7.21
CA GLN A 81 -5.43 14.98 -6.01
C GLN A 81 -5.97 14.23 -4.80
N GLU A 82 -7.29 14.28 -4.61
CA GLU A 82 -7.98 13.62 -3.49
C GLU A 82 -7.80 12.10 -3.52
N LEU A 83 -7.89 11.49 -4.71
CA LEU A 83 -7.71 10.05 -4.86
C LEU A 83 -6.28 9.60 -4.53
N ILE A 84 -5.27 10.35 -5.00
CA ILE A 84 -3.87 10.08 -4.67
C ILE A 84 -3.67 10.16 -3.16
N ILE A 85 -4.16 11.23 -2.53
CA ILE A 85 -4.04 11.42 -1.08
C ILE A 85 -4.74 10.29 -0.32
N GLU A 86 -5.94 9.89 -0.72
CA GLU A 86 -6.68 8.77 -0.11
C GLU A 86 -5.84 7.49 -0.18
N LYS A 87 -5.33 7.13 -1.37
CA LYS A 87 -4.59 5.88 -1.57
C LYS A 87 -3.24 5.86 -0.86
N VAL A 88 -2.53 6.98 -0.85
CA VAL A 88 -1.26 7.10 -0.11
C VAL A 88 -1.50 7.01 1.40
N LYS A 89 -2.57 7.61 1.92
CA LYS A 89 -2.95 7.47 3.34
C LYS A 89 -3.31 6.03 3.70
N GLN A 90 -4.07 5.34 2.85
CA GLN A 90 -4.39 3.93 3.06
C GLN A 90 -3.11 3.08 3.11
N MET A 91 -2.18 3.29 2.17
CA MET A 91 -0.88 2.62 2.17
C MET A 91 -0.07 2.97 3.42
N HIS A 92 0.06 4.24 3.76
CA HIS A 92 0.80 4.70 4.95
C HIS A 92 0.27 4.06 6.23
N THR A 93 -1.06 4.01 6.41
CA THR A 93 -1.69 3.39 7.58
C THR A 93 -1.39 1.89 7.63
N SER A 94 -1.49 1.21 6.49
CA SER A 94 -1.20 -0.21 6.41
C SER A 94 0.28 -0.52 6.68
N LEU A 95 1.22 0.27 6.10
CA LEU A 95 2.65 0.10 6.37
C LEU A 95 2.97 0.23 7.87
N LYS A 96 2.27 1.09 8.59
CA LYS A 96 2.44 1.23 10.05
C LYS A 96 1.80 0.11 10.84
N ARG A 97 0.55 -0.22 10.52
CA ARG A 97 -0.28 -1.12 11.31
C ARG A 97 -0.09 -2.59 10.93
N ASP A 98 -0.04 -2.88 9.63
CA ASP A 98 0.02 -4.25 9.13
C ASP A 98 1.47 -4.75 8.95
N PHE A 99 2.43 -3.82 8.70
CA PHE A 99 3.85 -4.13 8.48
C PHE A 99 4.79 -3.58 9.55
N MET A 100 4.27 -2.94 10.61
CA MET A 100 5.03 -2.39 11.75
C MET A 100 6.17 -1.43 11.37
N ILE A 101 6.03 -0.71 10.26
CA ILE A 101 7.01 0.28 9.80
C ILE A 101 6.69 1.64 10.44
N THR A 102 7.49 2.08 11.39
CA THR A 102 7.19 3.27 12.21
C THR A 102 7.10 4.56 11.41
N ASN A 103 8.01 4.78 10.46
CA ASN A 103 8.09 5.99 9.64
C ASN A 103 8.19 5.62 8.16
N PRO A 104 7.12 5.12 7.54
CA PRO A 104 7.17 4.60 6.18
C PRO A 104 7.47 5.71 5.17
N ARG A 105 8.38 5.41 4.25
CA ARG A 105 8.73 6.23 3.09
C ARG A 105 7.99 5.69 1.88
N ILE A 106 7.18 6.53 1.25
CA ILE A 106 6.34 6.13 0.10
C ILE A 106 6.82 6.88 -1.14
N ALA A 107 7.24 6.14 -2.16
CA ALA A 107 7.49 6.71 -3.48
C ALA A 107 6.18 6.86 -4.26
N VAL A 108 5.97 8.01 -4.86
CA VAL A 108 4.85 8.27 -5.77
C VAL A 108 5.41 8.37 -7.18
N LEU A 109 4.94 7.50 -8.08
CA LEU A 109 5.40 7.50 -9.47
C LEU A 109 4.71 8.60 -10.28
N ALA A 110 5.39 9.07 -11.31
CA ALA A 110 4.80 9.97 -12.30
C ALA A 110 3.76 9.22 -13.16
N LEU A 111 2.79 9.93 -13.70
CA LEU A 111 1.86 9.39 -14.69
C LEU A 111 2.55 9.30 -16.07
N ASN A 112 3.24 10.38 -16.43
CA ASN A 112 3.87 10.53 -17.74
C ASN A 112 5.36 10.17 -17.69
N PRO A 113 5.94 9.70 -18.79
CA PRO A 113 7.39 9.58 -18.91
C PRO A 113 8.01 10.98 -18.92
N SER A 114 9.27 11.11 -18.49
CA SER A 114 10.02 12.37 -18.50
C SER A 114 9.28 13.54 -17.82
N ASN A 115 9.39 13.62 -16.51
CA ASN A 115 8.75 14.69 -15.73
C ASN A 115 9.70 15.88 -15.40
N ASN A 116 10.80 16.02 -16.15
CA ASN A 116 11.87 16.99 -15.90
C ASN A 116 11.58 18.33 -16.60
N GLY A 117 10.84 19.23 -15.94
CA GLY A 117 10.69 20.62 -16.37
C GLY A 117 10.08 20.81 -17.76
N GLU A 118 10.84 21.43 -18.69
CA GLU A 118 10.36 21.72 -20.05
C GLU A 118 10.12 20.47 -20.92
N GLU A 119 10.66 19.31 -20.53
CA GLU A 119 10.47 18.03 -21.22
C GLU A 119 9.29 17.22 -20.65
N SER A 120 8.50 17.79 -19.74
CA SER A 120 7.32 17.13 -19.19
C SER A 120 6.30 16.81 -20.29
N CYS A 121 5.89 15.54 -20.38
CA CYS A 121 4.96 15.06 -21.40
C CYS A 121 3.49 15.42 -21.12
N GLY A 122 3.17 15.91 -19.93
CA GLY A 122 1.79 16.26 -19.57
C GLY A 122 1.71 17.21 -18.37
N PRO A 123 0.54 17.75 -18.09
CA PRO A 123 0.33 18.70 -17.00
C PRO A 123 0.03 18.00 -15.64
N GLU A 124 -0.23 16.69 -15.63
CA GLU A 124 -0.77 15.98 -14.48
C GLU A 124 0.20 15.98 -13.29
N GLU A 125 1.51 15.92 -13.56
CA GLU A 125 2.53 15.99 -12.52
C GLU A 125 2.46 17.31 -11.78
N ALA A 126 2.47 18.43 -12.51
CA ALA A 126 2.48 19.77 -11.93
C ALA A 126 1.13 20.17 -11.33
N SER A 127 0.02 19.74 -11.94
CA SER A 127 -1.32 20.18 -11.54
C SER A 127 -2.02 19.28 -10.52
N ILE A 128 -1.63 18.01 -10.42
CA ILE A 128 -2.31 17.02 -9.58
C ILE A 128 -1.34 16.30 -8.63
N ILE A 129 -0.24 15.72 -9.16
CA ILE A 129 0.58 14.80 -8.36
C ILE A 129 1.44 15.56 -7.35
N ILE A 130 2.15 16.61 -7.79
CA ILE A 130 2.98 17.44 -6.89
C ILE A 130 2.13 18.08 -5.80
N PRO A 131 0.99 18.74 -6.08
CA PRO A 131 0.11 19.26 -5.03
C PRO A 131 -0.40 18.19 -4.04
N ALA A 132 -0.64 16.94 -4.52
CA ALA A 132 -1.01 15.84 -3.63
C ALA A 132 0.14 15.47 -2.68
N ILE A 133 1.36 15.40 -3.18
CA ILE A 133 2.57 15.10 -2.38
C ILE A 133 2.80 16.21 -1.34
N ASP A 134 2.70 17.48 -1.74
CA ASP A 134 2.87 18.62 -0.84
C ASP A 134 1.84 18.60 0.31
N GLN A 135 0.58 18.32 -0.01
CA GLN A 135 -0.47 18.19 1.01
C GLN A 135 -0.25 16.97 1.94
N LEU A 136 0.33 15.88 1.46
CA LEU A 136 0.72 14.74 2.30
C LEU A 136 1.87 15.11 3.23
N ALA A 137 2.85 15.88 2.76
CA ALA A 137 3.97 16.36 3.56
C ALA A 137 3.50 17.29 4.69
N GLU A 138 2.53 18.19 4.45
CA GLU A 138 1.89 19.00 5.49
C GLU A 138 1.24 18.14 6.59
N GLN A 139 0.75 16.97 6.24
CA GLN A 139 0.18 15.98 7.16
C GLN A 139 1.22 15.05 7.80
N LYS A 140 2.52 15.33 7.59
CA LYS A 140 3.67 14.56 8.09
C LYS A 140 3.72 13.12 7.56
N ILE A 141 3.18 12.89 6.37
CA ILE A 141 3.33 11.64 5.63
C ILE A 141 4.51 11.78 4.69
N GLN A 142 5.48 10.86 4.77
CA GLN A 142 6.68 10.88 3.96
C GLN A 142 6.37 10.29 2.57
N ALA A 143 5.84 11.11 1.69
CA ALA A 143 5.60 10.81 0.29
C ALA A 143 6.58 11.61 -0.57
N PHE A 144 7.23 10.95 -1.51
CA PHE A 144 8.30 11.53 -2.35
C PHE A 144 8.04 11.25 -3.83
N GLY A 145 8.40 12.19 -4.68
CA GLY A 145 8.21 12.08 -6.14
C GLY A 145 7.74 13.40 -6.75
N PRO A 146 7.11 13.37 -7.93
CA PRO A 146 6.85 12.18 -8.74
C PRO A 146 8.11 11.63 -9.43
N TYR A 147 8.27 10.31 -9.45
CA TYR A 147 9.42 9.65 -10.08
C TYR A 147 9.03 9.04 -11.43
N PRO A 148 9.81 9.29 -12.52
CA PRO A 148 9.67 8.54 -13.76
C PRO A 148 9.87 7.04 -13.53
N THR A 149 8.95 6.21 -14.03
CA THR A 149 8.90 4.78 -13.69
C THR A 149 10.13 4.02 -14.16
N ASP A 150 10.59 4.29 -15.38
CA ASP A 150 11.74 3.64 -15.99
C ASP A 150 13.05 3.93 -15.25
N GLU A 151 13.29 5.19 -14.89
CA GLU A 151 14.45 5.60 -14.10
C GLU A 151 14.38 5.03 -12.67
N PHE A 152 13.19 5.08 -12.06
CA PHE A 152 12.99 4.64 -10.69
C PHE A 152 13.31 3.14 -10.50
N PHE A 153 12.78 2.30 -11.38
CA PHE A 153 13.06 0.86 -11.34
C PHE A 153 14.41 0.52 -11.99
N GLY A 154 14.77 1.17 -13.09
CA GLY A 154 16.01 0.93 -13.82
C GLY A 154 17.26 1.21 -13.00
N ASN A 155 17.22 2.22 -12.13
CA ASN A 155 18.33 2.59 -11.24
C ASN A 155 18.23 1.89 -9.85
N GLY A 156 17.21 1.08 -9.61
CA GLY A 156 17.06 0.36 -8.35
C GLY A 156 16.61 1.22 -7.16
N HIS A 157 16.09 2.43 -7.38
CA HIS A 157 15.65 3.32 -6.30
C HIS A 157 14.51 2.76 -5.45
N PHE A 158 13.79 1.76 -5.95
CA PHE A 158 12.69 1.14 -5.24
C PHE A 158 13.10 0.51 -3.89
N VAL A 159 14.36 0.14 -3.71
CA VAL A 159 14.87 -0.43 -2.45
C VAL A 159 14.97 0.60 -1.31
N GLU A 160 14.88 1.89 -1.63
CA GLU A 160 14.97 2.97 -0.65
C GLU A 160 13.61 3.30 -0.01
N PHE A 161 12.53 2.66 -0.46
CA PHE A 161 11.16 2.97 -0.06
C PHE A 161 10.44 1.74 0.52
N ASP A 162 9.60 1.99 1.49
CA ASP A 162 8.79 0.95 2.14
C ASP A 162 7.52 0.63 1.36
N GLY A 163 7.06 1.59 0.54
CA GLY A 163 5.90 1.44 -0.34
C GLY A 163 6.00 2.30 -1.59
N ILE A 164 5.40 1.85 -2.67
CA ILE A 164 5.38 2.53 -3.96
C ILE A 164 3.94 2.71 -4.41
N MET A 165 3.58 3.94 -4.74
CA MET A 165 2.26 4.29 -5.27
C MET A 165 2.39 4.61 -6.76
N ALA A 166 1.97 3.68 -7.60
CA ALA A 166 1.87 3.84 -9.04
C ALA A 166 0.55 4.51 -9.43
N MET A 167 0.50 5.19 -10.57
CA MET A 167 -0.73 5.85 -11.02
C MET A 167 -1.73 4.86 -11.61
N TYR A 168 -1.27 3.83 -12.32
CA TYR A 168 -2.13 2.85 -12.98
C TYR A 168 -1.61 1.43 -12.85
N HIS A 169 -2.47 0.47 -13.20
CA HIS A 169 -2.27 -0.96 -12.98
C HIS A 169 -0.93 -1.49 -13.50
N ASP A 170 -0.65 -1.32 -14.80
CA ASP A 170 0.52 -1.96 -15.41
C ASP A 170 1.84 -1.32 -14.95
N GLN A 171 1.80 -0.04 -14.55
CA GLN A 171 2.94 0.64 -13.93
C GLN A 171 3.35 0.00 -12.59
N ALA A 172 2.39 -0.62 -11.88
CA ALA A 172 2.65 -1.37 -10.66
C ALA A 172 2.99 -2.83 -10.96
N THR A 173 2.20 -3.48 -11.79
CA THR A 173 2.28 -4.94 -11.97
C THR A 173 3.44 -5.39 -12.84
N THR A 174 3.81 -4.63 -13.87
CA THR A 174 4.91 -5.00 -14.77
C THR A 174 6.25 -5.10 -14.04
N PRO A 175 6.73 -4.08 -13.31
CA PRO A 175 7.98 -4.21 -12.57
C PRO A 175 7.88 -5.23 -11.44
N PHE A 176 6.71 -5.34 -10.77
CA PHE A 176 6.51 -6.33 -9.73
C PHE A 176 6.70 -7.75 -10.25
N HIS A 177 6.01 -8.12 -11.33
CA HIS A 177 6.14 -9.46 -11.91
C HIS A 177 7.50 -9.74 -12.56
N SER A 178 8.24 -8.69 -12.93
CA SER A 178 9.61 -8.85 -13.43
C SER A 178 10.59 -9.19 -12.31
N LEU A 179 10.33 -8.74 -11.09
CA LEU A 179 11.17 -8.94 -9.92
C LEU A 179 10.72 -10.14 -9.07
N TYR A 180 9.41 -10.37 -8.95
CA TYR A 180 8.79 -11.40 -8.11
C TYR A 180 7.79 -12.21 -8.91
N THR A 181 8.29 -13.22 -9.62
CA THR A 181 7.49 -14.04 -10.57
C THR A 181 6.65 -15.08 -9.85
N GLU A 182 7.20 -15.72 -8.82
CA GLU A 182 6.62 -16.95 -8.24
C GLU A 182 6.09 -16.75 -6.80
N ASP A 183 6.61 -15.80 -6.05
CA ASP A 183 6.38 -15.63 -4.61
C ASP A 183 5.54 -14.40 -4.23
N GLY A 184 5.01 -13.70 -5.22
CA GLY A 184 4.18 -12.52 -5.01
C GLY A 184 2.88 -12.82 -4.27
N VAL A 185 2.50 -11.91 -3.38
CA VAL A 185 1.25 -11.95 -2.60
C VAL A 185 0.45 -10.67 -2.85
N LEU A 186 -0.85 -10.80 -3.00
CA LEU A 186 -1.78 -9.68 -2.97
C LEU A 186 -2.30 -9.48 -1.55
N PHE A 187 -1.98 -8.35 -0.93
CA PHE A 187 -2.50 -7.92 0.35
C PHE A 187 -3.60 -6.88 0.15
N THR A 188 -4.70 -6.95 0.91
CA THR A 188 -5.76 -5.94 0.87
C THR A 188 -5.73 -5.08 2.12
N ALA A 189 -5.15 -3.89 1.99
CA ALA A 189 -5.06 -2.90 3.05
C ALA A 189 -6.38 -2.14 3.25
N GLY A 190 -6.59 -1.58 4.45
CA GLY A 190 -7.71 -0.69 4.76
C GLY A 190 -9.04 -1.40 5.06
N LEU A 191 -9.06 -2.72 5.11
CA LEU A 191 -10.20 -3.49 5.56
C LEU A 191 -10.05 -3.89 7.04
N PRO A 192 -11.15 -4.04 7.80
CA PRO A 192 -11.10 -4.59 9.16
C PRO A 192 -10.62 -6.06 9.15
N LEU A 193 -11.06 -6.83 8.17
CA LEU A 193 -10.59 -8.19 7.90
C LEU A 193 -9.19 -8.17 7.31
N VAL A 194 -8.28 -9.01 7.83
CA VAL A 194 -6.99 -9.27 7.15
C VAL A 194 -7.26 -10.18 5.96
N HIS A 195 -7.00 -9.69 4.75
CA HIS A 195 -7.20 -10.44 3.52
C HIS A 195 -5.92 -10.47 2.68
N THR A 196 -5.50 -11.68 2.34
CA THR A 196 -4.43 -11.95 1.39
C THR A 196 -4.86 -12.93 0.30
N ALA A 197 -4.17 -12.88 -0.82
CA ALA A 197 -4.35 -13.84 -1.91
C ALA A 197 -3.01 -14.16 -2.54
N ALA A 198 -2.85 -15.39 -3.02
CA ALA A 198 -1.73 -15.73 -3.90
C ALA A 198 -1.79 -14.88 -5.18
N ASN A 199 -0.69 -14.24 -5.54
CA ASN A 199 -0.61 -13.42 -6.76
C ASN A 199 -0.31 -14.32 -7.99
N THR A 200 -1.14 -15.35 -8.18
CA THR A 200 -1.06 -16.29 -9.29
C THR A 200 -2.38 -16.36 -10.01
N THR A 201 -2.34 -16.67 -11.31
CA THR A 201 -3.53 -16.95 -12.10
C THR A 201 -3.78 -18.46 -12.19
N PRO A 202 -5.06 -18.91 -12.26
CA PRO A 202 -5.34 -20.32 -12.48
C PRO A 202 -4.70 -20.80 -13.78
N SER A 203 -3.84 -21.81 -13.70
CA SER A 203 -3.20 -22.43 -14.87
C SER A 203 -3.86 -23.76 -15.17
N TYR A 204 -4.72 -23.80 -16.18
CA TYR A 204 -5.41 -25.03 -16.61
C TYR A 204 -4.50 -25.98 -17.35
N SER A 205 -3.38 -25.50 -17.92
CA SER A 205 -2.43 -26.33 -18.66
C SER A 205 -1.70 -27.38 -17.82
N ILE A 206 -1.53 -27.09 -16.52
CA ILE A 206 -0.87 -27.99 -15.57
C ILE A 206 -1.86 -28.79 -14.70
N THR A 207 -3.16 -28.69 -14.99
CA THR A 207 -4.19 -29.39 -14.22
C THR A 207 -3.97 -30.91 -14.30
N GLY A 208 -3.83 -31.57 -13.16
CA GLY A 208 -3.57 -33.00 -13.04
C GLY A 208 -2.12 -33.41 -13.24
N CYS A 209 -1.21 -32.50 -13.60
CA CYS A 209 0.22 -32.82 -13.81
C CYS A 209 1.03 -32.87 -12.50
N ASN A 210 0.48 -32.41 -11.38
CA ASN A 210 1.17 -32.26 -10.10
C ASN A 210 2.39 -31.33 -10.16
N GLU A 211 2.31 -30.28 -10.99
CA GLU A 211 3.35 -29.28 -11.24
C GLU A 211 3.02 -27.93 -10.60
N ALA A 212 1.84 -27.79 -10.00
CA ALA A 212 1.41 -26.53 -9.40
C ALA A 212 2.30 -26.18 -8.20
N ASP A 213 2.86 -24.96 -8.20
CA ASP A 213 3.64 -24.44 -7.08
C ASP A 213 2.74 -23.80 -6.02
N ALA A 214 3.01 -24.14 -4.77
CA ALA A 214 2.29 -23.61 -3.61
C ALA A 214 3.01 -22.42 -2.94
N ILE A 215 4.15 -21.96 -3.46
CA ILE A 215 5.00 -20.93 -2.81
C ILE A 215 4.21 -19.64 -2.56
N SER A 216 3.60 -19.06 -3.59
CA SER A 216 2.82 -17.83 -3.47
C SER A 216 1.66 -17.95 -2.48
N PHE A 217 0.95 -19.11 -2.47
CA PHE A 217 -0.14 -19.34 -1.52
C PHE A 217 0.37 -19.50 -0.08
N ARG A 218 1.53 -20.16 0.10
CA ARG A 218 2.19 -20.28 1.41
C ARG A 218 2.63 -18.91 1.93
N HIS A 219 3.20 -18.07 1.08
CA HIS A 219 3.57 -16.70 1.44
C HIS A 219 2.34 -15.86 1.77
N ALA A 220 1.21 -16.07 1.07
CA ALA A 220 -0.04 -15.40 1.42
C ALA A 220 -0.52 -15.76 2.83
N ILE A 221 -0.38 -17.04 3.26
CA ILE A 221 -0.71 -17.45 4.62
C ILE A 221 0.23 -16.78 5.64
N TYR A 222 1.54 -16.79 5.39
CA TYR A 222 2.50 -16.20 6.32
C TYR A 222 2.28 -14.69 6.45
N LEU A 223 2.14 -13.98 5.35
CA LEU A 223 1.86 -12.54 5.38
C LEU A 223 0.55 -12.22 6.10
N ALA A 224 -0.47 -13.07 5.95
CA ALA A 224 -1.74 -12.88 6.63
C ALA A 224 -1.62 -13.02 8.15
N LEU A 225 -0.86 -14.02 8.62
CA LEU A 225 -0.58 -14.23 10.04
C LEU A 225 0.26 -13.09 10.62
N ASP A 226 1.33 -12.69 9.92
CA ASP A 226 2.18 -11.58 10.34
C ASP A 226 1.38 -10.28 10.45
N ALA A 227 0.56 -9.96 9.45
CA ALA A 227 -0.28 -8.77 9.46
C ALA A 227 -1.34 -8.81 10.57
N PHE A 228 -1.88 -9.97 10.91
CA PHE A 228 -2.81 -10.12 12.02
C PHE A 228 -2.13 -9.84 13.35
N CYS A 229 -1.01 -10.49 13.65
CA CYS A 229 -0.24 -10.26 14.88
C CYS A 229 0.22 -8.79 14.98
N ASN A 230 0.71 -8.22 13.88
CA ASN A 230 1.14 -6.82 13.82
C ASN A 230 -0.01 -5.86 14.13
N ARG A 231 -1.25 -6.15 13.67
CA ARG A 231 -2.43 -5.35 14.00
C ARG A 231 -2.76 -5.39 15.47
N GLU A 232 -2.74 -6.58 16.10
CA GLU A 232 -2.99 -6.73 17.53
C GLU A 232 -1.96 -5.94 18.34
N ASP A 233 -0.67 -6.11 18.06
CA ASP A 233 0.42 -5.39 18.73
C ASP A 233 0.31 -3.86 18.53
N TYR A 234 -0.01 -3.42 17.31
CA TYR A 234 -0.17 -2.00 17.02
C TYR A 234 -1.38 -1.41 17.74
N ASP A 235 -2.53 -2.07 17.66
CA ASP A 235 -3.77 -1.58 18.24
C ASP A 235 -3.68 -1.58 19.78
N GLU A 236 -3.09 -2.59 20.41
CA GLU A 236 -2.82 -2.62 21.87
C GLU A 236 -1.92 -1.46 22.30
N ALA A 237 -0.83 -1.21 21.56
CA ALA A 237 0.10 -0.13 21.87
C ALA A 237 -0.55 1.28 21.75
N TYR A 238 -1.56 1.42 20.90
CA TYR A 238 -2.25 2.70 20.67
C TYR A 238 -3.61 2.83 21.38
N GLU A 239 -4.09 1.81 22.09
CA GLU A 239 -5.35 1.85 22.85
C GLU A 239 -5.29 2.89 23.97
N ASN A 240 -4.16 2.97 24.68
CA ASN A 240 -3.96 3.93 25.77
C ASN A 240 -2.56 4.55 25.72
N PRO A 241 -2.26 5.39 24.72
CA PRO A 241 -0.93 5.96 24.55
C PRO A 241 -0.59 6.90 25.69
N LEU A 242 0.63 6.76 26.22
CA LEU A 242 1.13 7.70 27.20
C LEU A 242 1.10 9.13 26.66
N PRO A 243 0.64 10.12 27.44
CA PRO A 243 0.65 11.51 27.01
C PRO A 243 2.08 11.93 26.70
N LYS A 244 2.30 12.54 25.53
CA LYS A 244 3.61 13.12 25.20
C LYS A 244 3.90 14.25 26.18
N LEU A 245 4.73 13.99 27.18
CA LEU A 245 5.30 15.03 28.01
C LEU A 245 6.29 15.83 27.16
N TYR A 246 5.81 16.88 26.50
CA TYR A 246 6.68 17.92 25.97
C TYR A 246 7.27 18.64 27.18
N HIS A 247 8.45 18.22 27.62
CA HIS A 247 9.31 19.13 28.34
C HIS A 247 9.73 20.18 27.31
N GLU A 248 9.11 21.35 27.31
CA GLU A 248 9.75 22.53 26.74
C GLU A 248 11.10 22.62 27.44
N LYS A 249 12.16 22.26 26.75
CA LYS A 249 13.50 22.66 27.13
C LYS A 249 13.45 24.18 27.06
N ARG A 250 13.19 24.84 28.19
CA ARG A 250 13.47 26.26 28.32
C ARG A 250 14.93 26.40 27.92
N ASP A 251 15.15 27.12 26.84
CA ASP A 251 16.49 27.49 26.43
C ASP A 251 17.03 28.46 27.51
N GLU A 252 17.74 27.91 28.49
CA GLU A 252 18.41 28.67 29.53
C GLU A 252 19.76 29.22 29.09
N SER A 253 20.13 29.03 27.80
CA SER A 253 21.40 29.52 27.26
C SER A 253 21.57 31.02 27.37
N GLU A 254 20.48 31.80 27.41
CA GLU A 254 20.53 33.27 27.67
C GLU A 254 20.82 33.65 29.14
N LYS A 255 20.69 32.74 30.11
CA LYS A 255 20.86 33.03 31.52
C LYS A 255 22.26 32.85 32.07
N VAL A 256 23.12 32.16 31.34
CA VAL A 256 24.51 31.94 31.76
C VAL A 256 25.41 33.05 31.22
N ARG A 257 25.31 34.24 31.80
CA ARG A 257 26.36 35.27 31.64
C ARG A 257 27.56 34.90 32.52
N PHE A 258 28.57 34.32 31.92
CA PHE A 258 29.88 34.20 32.59
C PHE A 258 30.49 35.61 32.78
N SER A 259 30.51 36.10 34.00
CA SER A 259 31.29 37.27 34.32
C SER A 259 32.76 36.89 34.36
N ILE A 260 33.54 37.34 33.39
CA ILE A 260 34.98 37.22 33.39
C ILE A 260 35.56 38.13 34.49
N PRO A 261 36.26 37.63 35.53
CA PRO A 261 36.84 38.48 36.54
C PRO A 261 37.90 39.36 35.89
N LYS A 262 37.78 40.70 36.02
CA LYS A 262 38.82 41.61 35.59
C LYS A 262 40.07 41.37 36.46
N LYS A 263 41.18 41.02 35.83
CA LYS A 263 42.50 41.06 36.49
C LYS A 263 42.74 42.46 36.97
N LYS A 264 42.90 42.62 38.32
CA LYS A 264 43.46 43.83 38.91
C LYS A 264 44.93 43.89 38.53
N GLY A 265 45.34 44.97 37.85
CA GLY A 265 46.74 45.36 37.65
C GLY A 265 47.34 45.94 38.90
#